data_8bb1aff0894a75ca60af77bcf03627ca
#
_entry.id   8bb1aff0894a75ca60af77bcf03627ca
#
_cell.length_a   1.000
_cell.length_b   1.000
_cell.length_c   1.000
_cell.angle_alpha   90.00
_cell.angle_beta   90.00
_cell.angle_gamma   90.00
#
_symmetry.space_group_name_H-M   'P 1'
#
loop_
_entity.id
_entity.type
_entity.pdbx_description
1 polymer ?
#
loop_
_entity_poly.entity_id
_entity_poly.type
_entity_poly.pdbx_seq_one_letter_code
_entity_poly.pdbx_strand_id
1 'polypeptide(L)'
;MRIRVGDIKGPNGMPRIVGDQTQACELRAMNIIADHCDFAYANDQIFNVRGHYDRPAITLQWSYIYGGLSQSTHEKGSHSMSYGMSGWGEVSMHHNLTAHSAARNPRVWGLNLDWRNNILYDYSGSGYGNEEMLVAFNYVGNTQKRGKSKAAFVLTGSFGRLYAHDNQLPAGSAPFTAASETILEVPYRSTPVRTEPRAEAYEKVLNLGGADLPARDVITTWIAESVRKNTGRIPRTTKDFPHDGFASYRLARPPADTDRDGMPDAWERKCRLNPNDASDSAGDKDRDGYTNVEEYINDTDPTKFVDYIKPENNIHSLHRTDMIHRRK
;
A
#
# COMPACT_ATOMS: atom_id res chain seq x y z
N MET A 1 -3.10 -8.81 -4.43
CA MET A 1 -2.84 -8.54 -5.87
C MET A 1 -1.40 -8.12 -6.08
N ARG A 2 -0.81 -8.46 -7.24
CA ARG A 2 0.56 -8.03 -7.58
C ARG A 2 0.54 -7.25 -8.89
N ILE A 3 1.00 -5.99 -8.85
CA ILE A 3 1.11 -5.12 -10.02
C ILE A 3 2.57 -4.67 -10.13
N ARG A 4 3.30 -5.28 -11.07
CA ARG A 4 4.70 -4.99 -11.37
C ARG A 4 4.81 -4.58 -12.83
N VAL A 5 4.99 -3.29 -13.07
CA VAL A 5 4.93 -2.73 -14.42
C VAL A 5 6.23 -2.97 -15.16
N GLY A 6 7.35 -2.67 -14.55
CA GLY A 6 8.68 -2.80 -15.16
C GLY A 6 8.94 -1.81 -16.28
N ASP A 7 10.10 -1.99 -16.92
CA ASP A 7 10.41 -1.31 -18.17
C ASP A 7 9.60 -1.96 -19.30
N ILE A 8 8.48 -1.37 -19.64
CA ILE A 8 7.64 -1.84 -20.73
C ILE A 8 8.37 -1.57 -22.04
N LYS A 9 8.92 -2.61 -22.65
CA LYS A 9 9.39 -2.56 -24.01
C LYS A 9 8.21 -2.62 -24.96
N GLY A 10 8.20 -1.72 -25.94
CA GLY A 10 7.28 -1.79 -27.05
C GLY A 10 7.46 -3.06 -27.91
N PRO A 11 6.60 -3.31 -28.91
CA PRO A 11 6.78 -4.37 -29.87
C PRO A 11 8.19 -4.31 -30.47
N ASN A 12 8.83 -5.45 -30.62
CA ASN A 12 10.20 -5.60 -31.15
C ASN A 12 11.34 -5.14 -30.21
N GLY A 13 11.11 -5.05 -28.90
CA GLY A 13 12.17 -4.70 -27.94
C GLY A 13 12.62 -3.24 -27.95
N MET A 14 11.99 -2.41 -28.74
CA MET A 14 12.24 -0.97 -28.75
C MET A 14 11.81 -0.36 -27.41
N PRO A 15 12.52 0.65 -26.87
CA PRO A 15 12.01 1.44 -25.76
C PRO A 15 10.65 1.99 -26.14
N ARG A 16 9.64 1.82 -25.28
CA ARG A 16 8.39 2.54 -25.46
C ARG A 16 8.70 4.04 -25.38
N ILE A 17 8.02 4.82 -26.19
CA ILE A 17 8.20 6.26 -26.42
C ILE A 17 8.89 6.97 -25.25
N VAL A 18 10.02 7.64 -25.54
CA VAL A 18 10.67 8.59 -24.62
C VAL A 18 9.59 9.53 -24.06
N GLY A 19 9.43 9.55 -22.72
CA GLY A 19 8.39 10.37 -22.09
C GLY A 19 7.27 9.58 -21.39
N ASP A 20 7.37 8.26 -21.34
CA ASP A 20 6.38 7.42 -20.64
C ASP A 20 6.44 7.63 -19.11
N GLN A 21 5.36 8.16 -18.52
CA GLN A 21 5.18 8.36 -17.09
C GLN A 21 4.31 7.25 -16.51
N THR A 22 4.70 6.00 -16.71
CA THR A 22 3.91 4.84 -16.27
C THR A 22 3.93 4.71 -14.75
N GLN A 23 2.76 4.46 -14.19
CA GLN A 23 2.53 4.20 -12.77
C GLN A 23 2.07 2.77 -12.56
N ALA A 24 2.38 2.18 -11.42
CA ALA A 24 1.87 0.85 -11.10
C ALA A 24 0.39 0.90 -10.66
N CYS A 25 0.01 1.96 -9.94
CA CYS A 25 -1.37 2.18 -9.53
C CYS A 25 -1.68 3.67 -9.45
N GLU A 26 -2.82 4.08 -9.95
CA GLU A 26 -3.39 5.40 -9.72
C GLU A 26 -4.87 5.27 -9.33
N LEU A 27 -5.22 5.80 -8.15
CA LEU A 27 -6.58 5.80 -7.62
C LEU A 27 -7.21 7.19 -7.78
N ARG A 28 -8.35 7.24 -8.44
CA ARG A 28 -9.13 8.47 -8.70
C ARG A 28 -10.59 8.39 -8.24
N ALA A 29 -10.92 7.40 -7.44
CA ALA A 29 -12.26 7.19 -6.92
C ALA A 29 -12.30 7.33 -5.40
N MET A 30 -13.49 7.25 -4.81
CA MET A 30 -13.74 7.31 -3.38
C MET A 30 -13.97 5.92 -2.80
N ASN A 31 -13.80 5.80 -1.48
CA ASN A 31 -14.13 4.58 -0.72
C ASN A 31 -13.40 3.34 -1.25
N ILE A 32 -12.08 3.47 -1.40
CA ILE A 32 -11.22 2.40 -1.88
C ILE A 32 -10.35 1.89 -0.74
N ILE A 33 -10.27 0.58 -0.61
CA ILE A 33 -9.27 -0.10 0.21
C ILE A 33 -8.39 -0.95 -0.68
N ALA A 34 -7.07 -0.73 -0.63
CA ALA A 34 -6.08 -1.61 -1.20
C ALA A 34 -5.35 -2.33 -0.06
N ASP A 35 -5.53 -3.64 0.01
CA ASP A 35 -5.06 -4.48 1.10
C ASP A 35 -4.19 -5.64 0.57
N HIS A 36 -3.08 -5.95 1.26
CA HIS A 36 -2.17 -7.04 0.89
C HIS A 36 -1.81 -7.07 -0.59
N CYS A 37 -1.36 -5.92 -1.10
CA CYS A 37 -0.97 -5.75 -2.49
C CYS A 37 0.54 -5.53 -2.63
N ASP A 38 1.09 -5.88 -3.79
CA ASP A 38 2.42 -5.45 -4.23
C ASP A 38 2.27 -4.48 -5.40
N PHE A 39 2.91 -3.32 -5.30
CA PHE A 39 3.04 -2.34 -6.37
C PHE A 39 4.51 -2.04 -6.63
N ALA A 40 4.97 -2.19 -7.87
CA ALA A 40 6.39 -2.05 -8.16
C ALA A 40 6.74 -1.65 -9.59
N TYR A 41 7.97 -1.18 -9.75
CA TYR A 41 8.69 -1.00 -11.02
C TYR A 41 8.08 0.05 -11.95
N ALA A 42 7.55 1.11 -11.39
CA ALA A 42 7.03 2.22 -12.21
C ALA A 42 8.16 3.13 -12.72
N ASN A 43 7.93 3.78 -13.84
CA ASN A 43 8.85 4.77 -14.41
C ASN A 43 8.74 6.13 -13.71
N ASP A 44 7.55 6.47 -13.22
CA ASP A 44 7.26 7.66 -12.42
C ASP A 44 6.92 7.24 -10.99
N GLN A 45 5.78 7.62 -10.42
CA GLN A 45 5.38 7.16 -9.10
C GLN A 45 4.87 5.71 -9.15
N ILE A 46 5.20 4.94 -8.12
CA ILE A 46 4.68 3.58 -8.01
C ILE A 46 3.20 3.62 -7.66
N PHE A 47 2.81 4.45 -6.69
CA PHE A 47 1.44 4.52 -6.21
C PHE A 47 0.97 5.97 -6.15
N ASN A 48 -0.11 6.28 -6.85
CA ASN A 48 -0.71 7.61 -6.88
C ASN A 48 -2.13 7.61 -6.31
N VAL A 49 -2.44 8.68 -5.60
CA VAL A 49 -3.78 9.09 -5.28
C VAL A 49 -4.02 10.46 -5.90
N ARG A 50 -5.04 10.57 -6.75
CA ARG A 50 -5.50 11.85 -7.28
C ARG A 50 -6.93 12.07 -6.84
N GLY A 51 -7.10 12.75 -5.70
CA GLY A 51 -8.41 13.16 -5.23
C GLY A 51 -8.99 14.23 -6.13
N HIS A 52 -10.27 14.12 -6.41
CA HIS A 52 -11.08 15.17 -7.02
C HIS A 52 -11.94 15.82 -5.93
N TYR A 53 -12.76 16.80 -6.28
CA TYR A 53 -13.59 17.59 -5.34
C TYR A 53 -14.47 16.77 -4.37
N ASP A 54 -14.64 15.47 -4.63
CA ASP A 54 -15.55 14.59 -3.89
C ASP A 54 -14.95 13.94 -2.63
N ARG A 55 -13.81 14.43 -2.13
CA ARG A 55 -13.13 13.98 -0.89
C ARG A 55 -12.90 12.46 -0.86
N PRO A 56 -11.85 11.94 -1.48
CA PRO A 56 -11.55 10.52 -1.45
C PRO A 56 -11.34 10.05 -0.01
N ALA A 57 -11.99 8.94 0.34
CA ALA A 57 -11.63 8.11 1.47
C ALA A 57 -10.88 6.89 0.91
N ILE A 58 -9.58 6.87 1.07
CA ILE A 58 -8.72 5.82 0.52
C ILE A 58 -7.88 5.23 1.64
N THR A 59 -7.88 3.92 1.72
CA THR A 59 -6.99 3.18 2.63
C THR A 59 -6.03 2.32 1.82
N LEU A 60 -4.73 2.44 2.11
CA LEU A 60 -3.72 1.50 1.69
C LEU A 60 -3.13 0.84 2.93
N GLN A 61 -3.28 -0.47 3.04
CA GLN A 61 -2.84 -1.19 4.21
C GLN A 61 -2.14 -2.50 3.85
N TRP A 62 -1.25 -2.95 4.71
CA TRP A 62 -0.53 -4.22 4.62
C TRP A 62 0.08 -4.50 3.25
N SER A 63 0.43 -3.45 2.52
CA SER A 63 0.89 -3.54 1.13
C SER A 63 2.37 -3.20 1.00
N TYR A 64 3.01 -3.73 -0.03
CA TYR A 64 4.39 -3.43 -0.36
C TYR A 64 4.49 -2.54 -1.59
N ILE A 65 5.20 -1.43 -1.45
CA ILE A 65 5.45 -0.45 -2.50
C ILE A 65 6.97 -0.37 -2.68
N TYR A 66 7.51 -0.86 -3.80
CA TYR A 66 8.95 -1.00 -3.91
C TYR A 66 9.51 -0.85 -5.31
N GLY A 67 10.81 -0.58 -5.35
CA GLY A 67 11.57 -0.68 -6.57
C GLY A 67 11.24 0.40 -7.59
N GLY A 68 11.19 1.67 -7.19
CA GLY A 68 11.16 2.76 -8.14
C GLY A 68 12.42 2.74 -9.02
N LEU A 69 12.25 2.57 -10.34
CA LEU A 69 13.37 2.38 -11.26
C LEU A 69 14.10 3.69 -11.51
N SER A 70 15.41 3.73 -11.21
CA SER A 70 16.22 4.95 -11.37
C SER A 70 16.81 5.11 -12.77
N GLN A 71 16.81 4.09 -13.60
CA GLN A 71 17.19 4.14 -15.02
C GLN A 71 16.07 3.58 -15.88
N SER A 72 14.97 4.31 -15.92
CA SER A 72 13.80 3.99 -16.73
C SER A 72 13.73 4.87 -17.98
N THR A 73 12.68 4.66 -18.76
CA THR A 73 12.38 5.46 -19.96
C THR A 73 11.73 6.81 -19.65
N HIS A 74 11.72 7.26 -18.40
CA HIS A 74 11.11 8.53 -18.00
C HIS A 74 11.82 9.72 -18.66
N GLU A 75 11.06 10.68 -19.18
CA GLU A 75 11.58 11.84 -19.94
C GLU A 75 12.61 12.70 -19.17
N LYS A 76 12.50 12.75 -17.83
CA LYS A 76 13.41 13.49 -16.95
C LYS A 76 14.68 12.71 -16.60
N GLY A 77 14.92 11.56 -17.21
CA GLY A 77 16.06 10.69 -16.91
C GLY A 77 15.89 9.94 -15.61
N SER A 78 16.88 9.96 -14.71
CA SER A 78 16.84 9.23 -13.45
C SER A 78 15.64 9.64 -12.61
N HIS A 79 14.71 8.71 -12.39
CA HIS A 79 13.44 8.94 -11.73
C HIS A 79 13.01 7.68 -10.98
N SER A 80 12.99 7.74 -9.65
CA SER A 80 12.66 6.62 -8.77
C SER A 80 11.77 7.15 -7.64
N MET A 81 10.46 7.11 -7.82
CA MET A 81 9.49 7.77 -6.96
C MET A 81 8.51 6.76 -6.35
N SER A 82 8.16 6.93 -5.08
CA SER A 82 7.17 6.06 -4.41
C SER A 82 5.75 6.55 -4.62
N TYR A 83 5.43 7.75 -4.12
CA TYR A 83 4.06 8.21 -4.04
C TYR A 83 3.84 9.59 -4.63
N GLY A 84 2.75 9.73 -5.38
CA GLY A 84 2.17 11.02 -5.74
C GLY A 84 0.75 11.14 -5.18
N MET A 85 0.58 12.00 -4.19
CA MET A 85 -0.70 12.19 -3.52
C MET A 85 -1.15 13.61 -3.67
N SER A 86 -2.24 13.84 -4.37
CA SER A 86 -2.74 15.20 -4.65
C SER A 86 -4.26 15.26 -4.66
N GLY A 87 -4.81 16.43 -4.36
CA GLY A 87 -6.24 16.69 -4.37
C GLY A 87 -6.82 16.98 -3.00
N TRP A 88 -8.03 16.56 -2.76
CA TRP A 88 -8.77 16.81 -1.52
C TRP A 88 -9.21 15.48 -0.90
N GLY A 89 -9.33 15.42 0.41
CA GLY A 89 -9.87 14.29 1.14
C GLY A 89 -8.91 13.62 2.09
N GLU A 90 -9.30 12.47 2.59
CA GLU A 90 -8.57 11.70 3.59
C GLU A 90 -7.95 10.45 2.98
N VAL A 91 -6.68 10.22 3.28
CA VAL A 91 -5.95 9.01 2.91
C VAL A 91 -5.37 8.41 4.17
N SER A 92 -5.69 7.15 4.43
CA SER A 92 -5.10 6.37 5.50
C SER A 92 -4.10 5.37 4.92
N MET A 93 -2.87 5.40 5.42
CA MET A 93 -1.81 4.48 5.02
C MET A 93 -1.19 3.85 6.25
N HIS A 94 -1.39 2.55 6.43
CA HIS A 94 -0.88 1.90 7.62
C HIS A 94 -0.40 0.47 7.37
N HIS A 95 0.61 0.09 8.14
CA HIS A 95 1.21 -1.25 8.07
C HIS A 95 1.74 -1.60 6.66
N ASN A 96 2.25 -0.61 5.94
CA ASN A 96 2.84 -0.82 4.63
C ASN A 96 4.37 -0.84 4.69
N LEU A 97 4.98 -1.49 3.73
CA LEU A 97 6.41 -1.40 3.46
C LEU A 97 6.66 -0.61 2.19
N THR A 98 7.42 0.48 2.31
CA THR A 98 8.00 1.18 1.16
C THR A 98 9.50 0.90 1.12
N ALA A 99 10.00 0.36 0.02
CA ALA A 99 11.41 -0.03 -0.07
C ALA A 99 12.04 0.28 -1.43
N HIS A 100 13.33 0.61 -1.40
CA HIS A 100 14.16 0.77 -2.60
C HIS A 100 13.60 1.78 -3.60
N SER A 101 13.24 2.98 -3.11
CA SER A 101 12.76 4.08 -3.95
C SER A 101 13.39 5.40 -3.52
N ALA A 102 13.86 6.20 -4.48
CA ALA A 102 14.69 7.34 -4.16
C ALA A 102 13.94 8.46 -3.44
N ALA A 103 12.78 8.88 -3.92
CA ALA A 103 12.10 10.09 -3.47
C ALA A 103 10.56 9.96 -3.44
N ARG A 104 9.91 11.05 -3.07
CA ARG A 104 8.45 11.12 -2.87
C ARG A 104 7.94 10.07 -1.87
N ASN A 105 8.48 10.11 -0.65
CA ASN A 105 8.22 9.15 0.42
C ASN A 105 7.44 9.79 1.61
N PRO A 106 6.19 10.27 1.43
CA PRO A 106 5.42 10.55 0.22
C PRO A 106 5.60 11.99 -0.31
N ARG A 107 5.15 12.29 -1.54
CA ARG A 107 4.77 13.65 -1.95
C ARG A 107 3.29 13.86 -1.67
N VAL A 108 2.95 14.90 -0.91
CA VAL A 108 1.57 15.20 -0.51
C VAL A 108 1.19 16.61 -0.93
N TRP A 109 0.02 16.77 -1.52
CA TRP A 109 -0.48 18.04 -2.00
C TRP A 109 -1.99 18.12 -1.80
N GLY A 110 -2.40 18.82 -0.74
CA GLY A 110 -3.82 19.10 -0.45
C GLY A 110 -4.60 18.02 0.25
N LEU A 111 -3.97 16.90 0.64
CA LEU A 111 -4.64 15.79 1.32
C LEU A 111 -4.43 15.81 2.83
N ASN A 112 -5.36 15.23 3.56
CA ASN A 112 -5.19 14.80 4.95
C ASN A 112 -4.64 13.38 4.94
N LEU A 113 -3.39 13.21 5.39
CA LEU A 113 -2.70 11.92 5.36
C LEU A 113 -2.49 11.39 6.77
N ASP A 114 -3.09 10.25 7.07
CA ASP A 114 -2.81 9.47 8.28
C ASP A 114 -1.85 8.33 7.95
N TRP A 115 -0.60 8.42 8.45
CA TRP A 115 0.48 7.51 8.12
C TRP A 115 0.97 6.81 9.37
N ARG A 116 0.57 5.53 9.58
CA ARG A 116 0.82 4.82 10.82
C ARG A 116 1.46 3.46 10.63
N ASN A 117 2.40 3.12 11.51
CA ASN A 117 3.00 1.79 11.57
C ASN A 117 3.58 1.31 10.22
N ASN A 118 4.04 2.24 9.38
CA ASN A 118 4.67 1.89 8.11
C ASN A 118 6.18 1.74 8.25
N ILE A 119 6.78 1.00 7.35
CA ILE A 119 8.22 0.88 7.18
C ILE A 119 8.64 1.63 5.92
N LEU A 120 9.65 2.49 6.03
CA LEU A 120 10.35 3.09 4.91
C LEU A 120 11.81 2.66 4.91
N TYR A 121 12.26 2.03 3.84
CA TYR A 121 13.57 1.42 3.76
C TYR A 121 14.31 1.76 2.48
N ASP A 122 15.59 2.10 2.59
CA ASP A 122 16.51 2.36 1.48
C ASP A 122 15.99 3.42 0.49
N TYR A 123 16.05 4.67 0.95
CA TYR A 123 15.57 5.85 0.23
C TYR A 123 16.60 6.99 0.26
N SER A 124 16.54 7.91 -0.69
CA SER A 124 17.47 9.04 -0.79
C SER A 124 16.84 10.35 -0.30
N GLY A 125 15.56 10.58 -0.57
CA GLY A 125 14.87 11.84 -0.30
C GLY A 125 13.71 11.72 0.67
N SER A 126 13.46 12.80 1.39
CA SER A 126 12.29 12.97 2.27
C SER A 126 10.97 12.84 1.50
N GLY A 127 9.90 12.61 2.24
CA GLY A 127 8.57 13.06 1.81
C GLY A 127 8.53 14.59 1.75
N TYR A 128 7.60 15.16 1.01
CA TYR A 128 7.42 16.60 0.97
C TYR A 128 6.01 17.05 0.60
N GLY A 129 5.65 18.21 1.12
CA GLY A 129 4.50 19.01 0.72
C GLY A 129 4.95 20.40 0.28
N ASN A 130 4.14 21.11 -0.47
CA ASN A 130 4.43 22.45 -0.92
C ASN A 130 3.42 23.49 -0.44
N GLU A 131 3.73 24.76 -0.69
CA GLU A 131 3.03 25.92 -0.16
C GLU A 131 1.63 26.16 -0.72
N GLU A 132 1.28 25.49 -1.81
CA GLU A 132 0.07 25.84 -2.57
C GLU A 132 -1.21 25.28 -1.97
N MET A 133 -1.13 24.23 -1.14
CA MET A 133 -2.29 23.57 -0.55
C MET A 133 -2.03 23.09 0.86
N LEU A 134 -3.06 23.15 1.71
CA LEU A 134 -2.99 22.64 3.07
C LEU A 134 -2.63 21.14 3.07
N VAL A 135 -1.63 20.78 3.88
CA VAL A 135 -1.25 19.41 4.16
C VAL A 135 -1.52 19.12 5.63
N ALA A 136 -2.42 18.19 5.94
CA ALA A 136 -2.54 17.62 7.27
C ALA A 136 -1.91 16.24 7.31
N PHE A 137 -0.95 16.00 8.22
CA PHE A 137 -0.16 14.78 8.23
C PHE A 137 0.06 14.26 9.65
N ASN A 138 -0.59 13.14 9.99
CA ASN A 138 -0.25 12.35 11.17
C ASN A 138 0.82 11.33 10.80
N TYR A 139 1.95 11.37 11.48
CA TYR A 139 3.08 10.49 11.25
C TYR A 139 3.41 9.73 12.55
N VAL A 140 2.88 8.50 12.70
CA VAL A 140 2.83 7.81 14.00
C VAL A 140 3.33 6.37 13.91
N GLY A 141 4.21 5.98 14.80
CA GLY A 141 4.65 4.59 14.97
C GLY A 141 5.42 4.01 13.78
N ASN A 142 6.07 4.83 12.97
CA ASN A 142 6.75 4.38 11.76
C ASN A 142 8.22 4.02 12.01
N THR A 143 8.75 3.14 11.18
CA THR A 143 10.18 2.78 11.17
C THR A 143 10.83 3.19 9.85
N GLN A 144 11.85 4.04 9.92
CA GLN A 144 12.69 4.39 8.77
C GLN A 144 14.10 3.83 8.94
N LYS A 145 14.63 3.17 7.91
CA LYS A 145 16.00 2.61 7.90
C LYS A 145 16.69 2.89 6.56
N ARG A 146 18.01 3.05 6.59
CA ARG A 146 18.85 3.34 5.39
C ARG A 146 18.40 4.57 4.60
N GLY A 147 17.82 5.55 5.26
CA GLY A 147 17.50 6.82 4.63
C GLY A 147 18.71 7.77 4.63
N LYS A 148 18.79 8.61 3.62
CA LYS A 148 19.84 9.65 3.49
C LYS A 148 19.31 11.05 3.78
N SER A 149 18.01 11.21 4.01
CA SER A 149 17.41 12.52 4.27
C SER A 149 17.52 12.93 5.74
N LYS A 150 17.59 14.25 5.97
CA LYS A 150 17.64 14.84 7.32
C LYS A 150 16.26 14.95 7.99
N ALA A 151 15.19 14.70 7.28
CA ALA A 151 13.83 14.69 7.82
C ALA A 151 12.99 13.62 7.12
N ALA A 152 12.00 13.10 7.82
CA ALA A 152 11.03 12.18 7.22
C ALA A 152 10.14 12.92 6.21
N PHE A 153 9.72 14.14 6.54
CA PHE A 153 8.88 14.96 5.70
C PHE A 153 9.30 16.44 5.77
N VAL A 154 9.31 17.11 4.62
CA VAL A 154 9.62 18.53 4.48
C VAL A 154 8.37 19.25 3.99
N LEU A 155 7.93 20.25 4.75
CA LEU A 155 6.88 21.16 4.31
C LEU A 155 7.48 22.54 4.09
N THR A 156 7.37 23.05 2.88
CA THR A 156 7.71 24.43 2.56
C THR A 156 6.46 25.30 2.74
N GLY A 157 6.60 26.43 3.46
CA GLY A 157 5.49 27.34 3.78
C GLY A 157 4.75 26.99 5.09
N SER A 158 3.70 27.74 5.36
CA SER A 158 2.96 27.74 6.62
C SER A 158 1.58 27.04 6.56
N PHE A 159 1.21 26.45 5.42
CA PHE A 159 -0.07 25.76 5.25
C PHE A 159 0.06 24.28 5.62
N GLY A 160 0.16 23.99 6.92
CA GLY A 160 0.30 22.61 7.37
C GLY A 160 -0.27 22.34 8.75
N ARG A 161 -0.59 21.09 9.01
CA ARG A 161 -0.94 20.51 10.31
C ARG A 161 -0.22 19.20 10.47
N LEU A 162 0.97 19.21 11.07
CA LEU A 162 1.87 18.08 11.13
C LEU A 162 1.97 17.56 12.56
N TYR A 163 1.72 16.29 12.76
CA TYR A 163 1.85 15.61 14.06
C TYR A 163 2.73 14.38 13.93
N ALA A 164 3.69 14.21 14.84
CA ALA A 164 4.56 13.03 14.88
C ALA A 164 4.65 12.44 16.28
N HIS A 165 4.55 11.12 16.36
CA HIS A 165 4.70 10.39 17.62
C HIS A 165 5.31 8.99 17.41
N ASP A 166 6.15 8.55 18.33
CA ASP A 166 6.77 7.19 18.35
C ASP A 166 7.35 6.72 17.01
N ASN A 167 8.14 7.55 16.33
CA ASN A 167 8.78 7.15 15.08
C ASN A 167 10.26 6.82 15.30
N GLN A 168 10.74 5.75 14.67
CA GLN A 168 12.18 5.47 14.54
C GLN A 168 12.68 6.05 13.21
N LEU A 169 13.66 6.94 13.33
CA LEU A 169 14.29 7.63 12.19
C LEU A 169 15.78 7.30 12.13
N PRO A 170 16.43 7.47 10.98
CA PRO A 170 17.89 7.43 10.90
C PRO A 170 18.53 8.44 11.84
N ALA A 171 19.72 8.12 12.36
CA ALA A 171 20.44 8.99 13.30
C ALA A 171 20.62 10.41 12.69
N GLY A 172 20.30 11.43 13.49
CA GLY A 172 20.36 12.83 13.08
C GLY A 172 19.22 13.31 12.18
N SER A 173 18.22 12.48 11.94
CA SER A 173 17.00 12.88 11.19
C SER A 173 15.90 13.36 12.14
N ALA A 174 15.11 14.33 11.69
CA ALA A 174 13.90 14.81 12.37
C ALA A 174 12.63 14.24 11.73
N PRO A 175 11.49 14.19 12.43
CA PRO A 175 10.20 13.86 11.82
C PRO A 175 9.85 14.86 10.71
N PHE A 176 9.99 16.14 10.99
CA PHE A 176 9.61 17.21 10.07
C PHE A 176 10.69 18.29 9.96
N THR A 177 10.79 18.88 8.77
CA THR A 177 11.33 20.23 8.56
C THR A 177 10.19 21.08 8.05
N ALA A 178 9.71 21.99 8.88
CA ALA A 178 8.53 22.82 8.62
C ALA A 178 8.54 24.04 9.53
N ALA A 179 7.70 25.03 9.25
CA ALA A 179 7.48 26.15 10.14
C ALA A 179 6.86 25.68 11.48
N SER A 180 7.26 26.26 12.61
CA SER A 180 6.89 25.81 13.95
C SER A 180 5.38 25.83 14.19
N GLU A 181 4.69 26.81 13.63
CA GLU A 181 3.24 26.98 13.72
C GLU A 181 2.45 25.87 13.01
N THR A 182 3.12 25.07 12.16
CA THR A 182 2.48 23.92 11.49
C THR A 182 2.57 22.64 12.31
N ILE A 183 3.40 22.61 13.36
CA ILE A 183 3.60 21.41 14.19
C ILE A 183 2.53 21.38 15.28
N LEU A 184 1.81 20.26 15.36
CA LEU A 184 0.74 20.05 16.31
C LEU A 184 1.22 19.25 17.53
N GLU A 185 0.67 19.55 18.71
CA GLU A 185 0.89 18.77 19.95
C GLU A 185 -0.02 17.52 20.00
N VAL A 186 -1.13 17.54 19.28
CA VAL A 186 -2.09 16.42 19.19
C VAL A 186 -2.40 16.13 17.73
N PRO A 187 -2.72 14.86 17.37
CA PRO A 187 -3.05 14.52 15.99
C PRO A 187 -4.32 15.24 15.56
N TYR A 188 -4.39 15.61 14.28
CA TYR A 188 -5.68 15.98 13.72
C TYR A 188 -6.60 14.75 13.63
N ARG A 189 -7.90 14.98 13.62
CA ARG A 189 -8.88 13.90 13.53
C ARG A 189 -8.77 13.20 12.18
N SER A 190 -8.55 11.91 12.19
CA SER A 190 -8.52 11.01 11.04
C SER A 190 -9.43 9.80 11.27
N THR A 191 -9.68 9.02 10.23
CA THR A 191 -10.35 7.73 10.37
C THR A 191 -9.61 6.86 11.41
N PRO A 192 -10.30 6.23 12.36
CA PRO A 192 -9.66 5.42 13.38
C PRO A 192 -8.88 4.26 12.78
N VAL A 193 -7.59 4.20 13.10
CA VAL A 193 -6.71 3.08 12.76
C VAL A 193 -6.12 2.53 14.05
N ARG A 194 -6.16 1.21 14.24
CA ARG A 194 -5.47 0.58 15.36
C ARG A 194 -3.96 0.81 15.21
N THR A 195 -3.42 1.62 16.11
CA THR A 195 -1.97 1.87 16.17
C THR A 195 -1.34 0.84 17.09
N GLU A 196 -0.36 0.11 16.61
CA GLU A 196 0.39 -0.88 17.38
C GLU A 196 1.72 -0.29 17.86
N PRO A 197 2.33 -0.86 18.92
CA PRO A 197 3.70 -0.53 19.27
C PRO A 197 4.61 -0.72 18.06
N ARG A 198 5.44 0.27 17.77
CA ARG A 198 6.25 0.34 16.54
C ARG A 198 7.06 -0.94 16.25
N ALA A 199 7.69 -1.53 17.29
CA ALA A 199 8.49 -2.74 17.13
C ALA A 199 7.63 -3.96 16.75
N GLU A 200 6.41 -4.05 17.26
CA GLU A 200 5.45 -5.11 16.92
C GLU A 200 4.95 -4.93 15.49
N ALA A 201 4.56 -3.71 15.12
CA ALA A 201 4.14 -3.39 13.76
C ALA A 201 5.24 -3.69 12.73
N TYR A 202 6.51 -3.38 13.04
CA TYR A 202 7.64 -3.68 12.17
C TYR A 202 7.72 -5.18 11.84
N GLU A 203 7.63 -6.05 12.84
CA GLU A 203 7.68 -7.49 12.61
C GLU A 203 6.44 -8.00 11.86
N LYS A 204 5.26 -7.49 12.20
CA LYS A 204 4.02 -7.87 11.51
C LYS A 204 4.04 -7.47 10.03
N VAL A 205 4.45 -6.25 9.71
CA VAL A 205 4.54 -5.79 8.32
C VAL A 205 5.47 -6.67 7.50
N LEU A 206 6.64 -7.04 8.04
CA LEU A 206 7.58 -7.90 7.34
C LEU A 206 7.11 -9.36 7.21
N ASN A 207 6.33 -9.84 8.17
CA ASN A 207 5.84 -11.22 8.16
C ASN A 207 4.57 -11.38 7.34
N LEU A 208 3.69 -10.40 7.35
CA LEU A 208 2.31 -10.53 6.87
C LEU A 208 1.98 -9.62 5.69
N GLY A 209 2.65 -8.46 5.56
CA GLY A 209 2.35 -7.49 4.49
C GLY A 209 2.74 -7.97 3.09
N GLY A 210 2.30 -7.23 2.08
CA GLY A 210 2.46 -7.57 0.68
C GLY A 210 1.48 -8.64 0.21
N ALA A 211 1.53 -8.94 -1.07
CA ALA A 211 0.65 -9.96 -1.66
C ALA A 211 1.16 -11.36 -1.28
N ASP A 212 0.51 -12.01 -0.34
CA ASP A 212 0.93 -13.30 0.20
C ASP A 212 0.01 -14.48 -0.18
N LEU A 213 -1.10 -14.22 -0.80
CA LEU A 213 -2.03 -15.26 -1.23
C LEU A 213 -1.87 -15.62 -2.73
N PRO A 214 -1.91 -16.93 -3.07
CA PRO A 214 -1.97 -18.09 -2.18
C PRO A 214 -0.66 -18.34 -1.44
N ALA A 215 0.43 -17.67 -1.83
CA ALA A 215 1.74 -17.66 -1.17
C ALA A 215 2.52 -16.43 -1.62
N ARG A 216 3.39 -15.92 -0.76
CA ARG A 216 4.39 -14.93 -1.17
C ARG A 216 5.27 -15.49 -2.28
N ASP A 217 5.50 -14.69 -3.29
CA ASP A 217 6.47 -15.05 -4.31
C ASP A 217 7.92 -14.71 -3.88
N VAL A 218 8.87 -15.11 -4.71
CA VAL A 218 10.30 -14.92 -4.46
C VAL A 218 10.67 -13.44 -4.35
N ILE A 219 9.98 -12.54 -5.07
CA ILE A 219 10.27 -11.11 -5.05
C ILE A 219 9.75 -10.48 -3.75
N THR A 220 8.48 -10.71 -3.41
CA THR A 220 7.89 -10.20 -2.15
C THR A 220 8.68 -10.68 -0.94
N THR A 221 9.11 -11.96 -0.95
CA THR A 221 9.97 -12.54 0.08
C THR A 221 11.33 -11.83 0.14
N TRP A 222 11.98 -11.63 -1.02
CA TRP A 222 13.27 -10.96 -1.10
C TRP A 222 13.20 -9.54 -0.59
N ILE A 223 12.14 -8.78 -0.86
CA ILE A 223 11.94 -7.43 -0.35
C ILE A 223 11.91 -7.44 1.18
N ALA A 224 11.09 -8.28 1.81
CA ALA A 224 11.04 -8.38 3.27
C ALA A 224 12.41 -8.76 3.86
N GLU A 225 13.09 -9.74 3.28
CA GLU A 225 14.42 -10.17 3.70
C GLU A 225 15.49 -9.10 3.53
N SER A 226 15.41 -8.27 2.47
CA SER A 226 16.35 -7.17 2.28
C SER A 226 16.28 -6.16 3.44
N VAL A 227 15.07 -5.87 3.93
CA VAL A 227 14.84 -5.00 5.09
C VAL A 227 15.41 -5.62 6.37
N ARG A 228 15.17 -6.93 6.60
CA ARG A 228 15.68 -7.66 7.78
C ARG A 228 17.21 -7.69 7.81
N LYS A 229 17.80 -8.04 6.68
CA LYS A 229 19.25 -8.20 6.52
C LYS A 229 19.99 -6.89 6.26
N ASN A 230 19.27 -5.77 6.17
CA ASN A 230 19.82 -4.46 5.85
C ASN A 230 20.61 -4.44 4.53
N THR A 231 20.07 -5.09 3.48
CA THR A 231 20.68 -5.28 2.17
C THR A 231 19.85 -4.65 1.04
N GLY A 232 20.24 -4.87 -0.21
CA GLY A 232 19.56 -4.31 -1.38
C GLY A 232 20.02 -2.89 -1.69
N ARG A 233 19.41 -2.31 -2.72
CA ARG A 233 19.68 -0.93 -3.17
C ARG A 233 18.49 -0.41 -3.97
N ILE A 234 18.39 0.89 -4.15
CA ILE A 234 17.50 1.51 -5.12
C ILE A 234 17.85 0.95 -6.51
N PRO A 235 16.92 0.28 -7.22
CA PRO A 235 17.24 -0.41 -8.45
C PRO A 235 17.43 0.56 -9.63
N ARG A 236 18.27 0.17 -10.56
CA ARG A 236 18.39 0.87 -11.84
C ARG A 236 17.32 0.38 -12.80
N THR A 237 17.20 -0.94 -12.91
CA THR A 237 16.22 -1.63 -13.76
C THR A 237 15.67 -2.84 -13.00
N THR A 238 14.69 -3.54 -13.57
CA THR A 238 14.14 -4.77 -12.99
C THR A 238 15.18 -5.88 -12.82
N LYS A 239 16.27 -5.86 -13.60
CA LYS A 239 17.38 -6.83 -13.51
C LYS A 239 18.15 -6.77 -12.19
N ASP A 240 17.97 -5.72 -11.41
CA ASP A 240 18.57 -5.62 -10.08
C ASP A 240 17.85 -6.50 -9.02
N PHE A 241 16.76 -7.13 -9.39
CA PHE A 241 15.97 -8.04 -8.55
C PHE A 241 16.16 -9.50 -8.93
N PRO A 242 15.88 -10.46 -8.03
CA PRO A 242 15.82 -11.88 -8.38
C PRO A 242 14.88 -12.11 -9.58
N HIS A 243 15.26 -13.06 -10.46
CA HIS A 243 14.48 -13.40 -11.66
C HIS A 243 14.08 -12.19 -12.53
N ASP A 244 15.00 -11.24 -12.67
CA ASP A 244 14.76 -9.98 -13.40
C ASP A 244 13.51 -9.20 -12.94
N GLY A 245 13.12 -9.37 -11.68
CA GLY A 245 11.97 -8.71 -11.07
C GLY A 245 10.62 -9.43 -11.25
N PHE A 246 10.58 -10.55 -11.98
CA PHE A 246 9.33 -11.24 -12.28
C PHE A 246 9.38 -12.70 -11.86
N ALA A 247 8.54 -13.08 -10.92
CA ALA A 247 8.41 -14.45 -10.47
C ALA A 247 7.63 -15.29 -11.50
N SER A 248 8.00 -16.56 -11.62
CA SER A 248 7.22 -17.53 -12.39
C SER A 248 6.12 -18.11 -11.50
N TYR A 249 4.91 -18.17 -12.01
CA TYR A 249 3.77 -18.74 -11.31
C TYR A 249 3.30 -20.01 -12.01
N ARG A 250 2.96 -21.03 -11.24
CA ARG A 250 2.23 -22.17 -11.79
C ARG A 250 0.79 -21.76 -12.00
N LEU A 251 0.28 -21.97 -13.22
CA LEU A 251 -1.14 -21.82 -13.48
C LEU A 251 -1.87 -22.99 -12.79
N ALA A 252 -2.75 -22.65 -11.86
CA ALA A 252 -3.68 -23.60 -11.27
C ALA A 252 -5.02 -23.53 -12.01
N ARG A 253 -5.75 -24.64 -12.04
CA ARG A 253 -7.14 -24.61 -12.50
C ARG A 253 -7.95 -23.81 -11.48
N PRO A 254 -8.69 -22.78 -11.91
CA PRO A 254 -9.56 -22.05 -10.98
C PRO A 254 -10.63 -22.97 -10.38
N PRO A 255 -11.11 -22.71 -9.17
CA PRO A 255 -12.30 -23.38 -8.65
C PRO A 255 -13.48 -23.24 -9.62
N ALA A 256 -14.43 -24.17 -9.56
CA ALA A 256 -15.68 -24.00 -10.28
C ALA A 256 -16.45 -22.79 -9.73
N ASP A 257 -16.92 -21.95 -10.60
CA ASP A 257 -17.75 -20.77 -10.35
C ASP A 257 -18.74 -20.74 -11.52
N THR A 258 -19.95 -21.30 -11.27
CA THR A 258 -20.90 -21.65 -12.32
C THR A 258 -21.60 -20.42 -12.88
N ASP A 259 -21.96 -19.46 -12.05
CA ASP A 259 -22.64 -18.22 -12.44
C ASP A 259 -21.70 -17.04 -12.67
N ARG A 260 -20.41 -17.22 -12.38
CA ARG A 260 -19.33 -16.25 -12.62
C ARG A 260 -19.45 -14.94 -11.86
N ASP A 261 -19.84 -15.03 -10.63
CA ASP A 261 -20.01 -13.90 -9.74
C ASP A 261 -18.77 -13.59 -8.89
N GLY A 262 -17.74 -14.45 -8.97
CA GLY A 262 -16.48 -14.32 -8.26
C GLY A 262 -16.39 -15.16 -6.99
N MET A 263 -17.47 -15.87 -6.62
CA MET A 263 -17.48 -16.79 -5.50
C MET A 263 -17.46 -18.24 -6.01
N PRO A 264 -16.59 -19.12 -5.48
CA PRO A 264 -16.59 -20.52 -5.91
C PRO A 264 -17.84 -21.27 -5.45
N ASP A 265 -18.42 -22.10 -6.33
CA ASP A 265 -19.59 -22.96 -6.04
C ASP A 265 -19.49 -23.71 -4.70
N ALA A 266 -18.29 -24.19 -4.35
CA ALA A 266 -18.09 -24.94 -3.12
C ALA A 266 -18.22 -24.06 -1.86
N TRP A 267 -17.74 -22.81 -1.96
CA TRP A 267 -17.85 -21.84 -0.88
C TRP A 267 -19.30 -21.39 -0.71
N GLU A 268 -19.99 -21.06 -1.81
CA GLU A 268 -21.37 -20.66 -1.80
C GLU A 268 -22.26 -21.72 -1.16
N ARG A 269 -22.13 -23.00 -1.59
CA ARG A 269 -22.87 -24.11 -0.96
C ARG A 269 -22.61 -24.21 0.54
N LYS A 270 -21.35 -24.02 0.97
CA LYS A 270 -20.98 -24.02 2.38
C LYS A 270 -21.67 -22.89 3.14
N CYS A 271 -21.74 -21.70 2.53
CA CYS A 271 -22.36 -20.50 3.08
C CYS A 271 -23.87 -20.44 2.84
N ARG A 272 -24.47 -21.48 2.24
CA ARG A 272 -25.89 -21.55 1.88
C ARG A 272 -26.31 -20.42 0.93
N LEU A 273 -25.43 -20.09 0.01
CA LEU A 273 -25.67 -19.26 -1.17
C LEU A 273 -26.01 -20.16 -2.36
N ASN A 274 -26.41 -19.56 -3.50
CA ASN A 274 -26.84 -20.30 -4.67
C ASN A 274 -25.84 -20.21 -5.83
N PRO A 275 -25.05 -21.25 -6.13
CA PRO A 275 -24.05 -21.25 -7.21
C PRO A 275 -24.58 -21.06 -8.63
N ASN A 276 -25.84 -20.74 -8.80
CA ASN A 276 -26.47 -20.47 -10.08
C ASN A 276 -27.17 -19.10 -10.09
N ASP A 277 -26.91 -18.24 -9.14
CA ASP A 277 -27.52 -16.92 -9.01
C ASP A 277 -26.48 -15.84 -8.72
N ALA A 278 -25.87 -15.31 -9.77
CA ALA A 278 -24.85 -14.27 -9.65
C ALA A 278 -25.30 -12.99 -8.92
N SER A 279 -26.60 -12.83 -8.65
CA SER A 279 -27.09 -11.64 -7.94
C SER A 279 -26.89 -11.72 -6.43
N ASP A 280 -26.67 -12.90 -5.88
CA ASP A 280 -26.47 -13.05 -4.44
C ASP A 280 -25.08 -12.60 -3.97
N SER A 281 -24.10 -12.47 -4.88
CA SER A 281 -22.78 -11.91 -4.57
C SER A 281 -22.85 -10.48 -4.02
N ALA A 282 -23.76 -9.67 -4.54
CA ALA A 282 -24.00 -8.31 -4.06
C ALA A 282 -24.94 -8.23 -2.85
N GLY A 283 -25.48 -9.37 -2.39
CA GLY A 283 -26.28 -9.46 -1.20
C GLY A 283 -25.44 -9.36 0.07
N ASP A 284 -26.04 -8.91 1.16
CA ASP A 284 -25.49 -8.88 2.51
C ASP A 284 -26.38 -9.80 3.37
N LYS A 285 -25.96 -11.06 3.53
CA LYS A 285 -26.81 -12.12 4.07
C LYS A 285 -27.02 -12.00 5.57
N ASP A 286 -26.00 -11.57 6.30
CA ASP A 286 -26.06 -11.41 7.77
C ASP A 286 -26.29 -9.95 8.20
N ARG A 287 -26.27 -9.01 7.27
CA ARG A 287 -26.54 -7.57 7.46
C ARG A 287 -25.52 -6.84 8.31
N ASP A 288 -24.26 -7.19 8.14
CA ASP A 288 -23.16 -6.54 8.85
C ASP A 288 -22.52 -5.38 8.08
N GLY A 289 -22.96 -5.15 6.83
CA GLY A 289 -22.52 -4.08 5.95
C GLY A 289 -21.54 -4.52 4.89
N TYR A 290 -21.13 -5.78 4.84
CA TYR A 290 -20.32 -6.36 3.79
C TYR A 290 -21.16 -7.27 2.89
N THR A 291 -20.91 -7.21 1.59
CA THR A 291 -21.56 -8.09 0.64
C THR A 291 -20.97 -9.51 0.71
N ASN A 292 -21.72 -10.51 0.27
CA ASN A 292 -21.25 -11.90 0.30
C ASN A 292 -19.93 -12.09 -0.46
N VAL A 293 -19.71 -11.38 -1.59
CA VAL A 293 -18.44 -11.46 -2.31
C VAL A 293 -17.30 -10.76 -1.55
N GLU A 294 -17.56 -9.67 -0.84
CA GLU A 294 -16.57 -9.03 0.02
C GLU A 294 -16.16 -9.98 1.15
N GLU A 295 -17.10 -10.68 1.73
CA GLU A 295 -16.83 -11.67 2.76
C GLU A 295 -16.05 -12.87 2.24
N TYR A 296 -16.35 -13.33 1.01
CA TYR A 296 -15.52 -14.34 0.35
C TYR A 296 -14.07 -13.88 0.19
N ILE A 297 -13.88 -12.65 -0.28
CA ILE A 297 -12.54 -12.08 -0.47
C ILE A 297 -11.81 -11.91 0.85
N ASN A 298 -12.50 -11.49 1.89
CA ASN A 298 -11.96 -11.27 3.23
C ASN A 298 -11.90 -12.55 4.10
N ASP A 299 -12.42 -13.68 3.59
CA ASP A 299 -12.58 -14.95 4.30
C ASP A 299 -13.31 -14.79 5.64
N THR A 300 -14.36 -14.02 5.63
CA THR A 300 -15.33 -13.88 6.71
C THR A 300 -16.53 -14.82 6.47
N ASP A 301 -17.46 -14.89 7.38
CA ASP A 301 -18.59 -15.82 7.32
C ASP A 301 -19.90 -15.07 7.08
N PRO A 302 -20.48 -15.10 5.86
CA PRO A 302 -21.67 -14.34 5.50
C PRO A 302 -22.96 -14.82 6.21
N THR A 303 -22.84 -15.73 7.12
CA THR A 303 -23.97 -16.19 7.96
C THR A 303 -23.89 -15.69 9.39
N LYS A 304 -22.87 -14.86 9.70
CA LYS A 304 -22.56 -14.44 11.06
C LYS A 304 -22.30 -12.95 11.14
N PHE A 305 -23.28 -12.19 11.59
CA PHE A 305 -23.15 -10.75 11.83
C PHE A 305 -21.93 -10.41 12.70
N VAL A 306 -21.10 -9.48 12.24
CA VAL A 306 -19.97 -8.91 12.95
C VAL A 306 -20.06 -7.38 12.92
N ASP A 307 -20.10 -6.74 14.09
CA ASP A 307 -20.11 -5.29 14.18
C ASP A 307 -18.72 -4.72 13.91
N TYR A 308 -18.42 -4.44 12.63
CA TYR A 308 -17.12 -3.90 12.21
C TYR A 308 -16.91 -2.41 12.53
N ILE A 309 -17.93 -1.72 13.06
CA ILE A 309 -17.75 -0.35 13.62
C ILE A 309 -16.88 -0.41 14.87
N LYS A 310 -16.86 -1.55 15.56
CA LYS A 310 -16.01 -1.79 16.71
C LYS A 310 -14.60 -2.19 16.27
N PRO A 311 -13.57 -1.37 16.56
CA PRO A 311 -12.20 -1.65 16.13
C PRO A 311 -11.64 -3.01 16.57
N GLU A 312 -12.10 -3.53 17.70
CA GLU A 312 -11.72 -4.84 18.22
C GLU A 312 -12.18 -6.01 17.37
N ASN A 313 -13.21 -5.82 16.53
CA ASN A 313 -13.73 -6.82 15.61
C ASN A 313 -12.99 -6.80 14.25
N ASN A 314 -12.20 -5.77 13.97
CA ASN A 314 -11.37 -5.69 12.78
C ASN A 314 -10.12 -6.56 12.96
N ILE A 315 -10.25 -7.85 12.69
CA ILE A 315 -9.17 -8.82 12.81
C ILE A 315 -8.50 -9.00 11.45
N HIS A 316 -7.17 -8.95 11.47
CA HIS A 316 -6.39 -9.31 10.30
C HIS A 316 -6.58 -10.80 9.99
N SER A 317 -7.28 -11.13 8.92
CA SER A 317 -7.66 -12.50 8.59
C SER A 317 -6.47 -13.44 8.34
N LEU A 318 -5.33 -12.90 7.90
CA LEU A 318 -4.10 -13.69 7.69
C LEU A 318 -3.45 -14.20 8.99
N HIS A 319 -3.86 -13.71 10.14
CA HIS A 319 -3.43 -14.26 11.44
C HIS A 319 -4.15 -15.56 11.81
N ARG A 320 -5.15 -15.95 11.05
CA ARG A 320 -5.92 -17.15 11.32
C ARG A 320 -5.20 -18.37 10.75
N THR A 321 -4.56 -19.13 11.61
CA THR A 321 -3.84 -20.37 11.24
C THR A 321 -4.75 -21.41 10.55
N ASP A 322 -6.05 -21.36 10.79
CA ASP A 322 -7.04 -22.22 10.14
C ASP A 322 -7.25 -21.89 8.65
N MET A 323 -6.91 -20.69 8.19
CA MET A 323 -6.98 -20.30 6.78
C MET A 323 -5.86 -20.90 5.95
N ILE A 324 -4.67 -21.04 6.50
CA ILE A 324 -3.51 -21.62 5.81
C ILE A 324 -3.77 -23.09 5.43
N HIS A 325 -4.59 -23.79 6.20
CA HIS A 325 -4.94 -25.18 5.96
C HIS A 325 -6.11 -25.39 4.99
N ARG A 326 -6.91 -24.36 4.70
CA ARG A 326 -8.05 -24.46 3.77
C ARG A 326 -7.67 -24.34 2.30
N ARG A 327 -6.42 -23.99 2.01
CA ARG A 327 -5.93 -23.70 0.65
C ARG A 327 -4.89 -24.72 0.13
N LYS A 328 -4.79 -25.89 0.80
CA LYS A 328 -3.97 -27.01 0.32
C LYS A 328 -4.77 -27.94 -0.57
#